data_14315c718f0742ef431bc3933d395691
#
_entry.id   14315c718f0742ef431bc3933d395691
#
_cell.length_a   1.000
_cell.length_b   1.000
_cell.length_c   1.000
_cell.angle_alpha   90.00
_cell.angle_beta   90.00
_cell.angle_gamma   90.00
#
_symmetry.space_group_name_H-M   'P 1'
#
loop_
_entity.id
_entity.type
_entity.pdbx_description
1 polymer ?
#
loop_
_entity_poly.entity_id
_entity_poly.type
_entity_poly.pdbx_seq_one_letter_code
_entity_poly.pdbx_strand_id
1 'polypeptide(L)'
;AQGSKGAVSADGPEMPGRVQVNKAFIGFLTHTGFAHGGNGYEAAAFLIEQFKDTGLKAADDKNHGLDLDAMAMEYSNKYKAYKAEQKAIGNLEYAKVPCINHPIFKGKDVNFDPREEFVRKLFKGKGIGNVFLDYYHSIVNAMFKAKVSKNVYCVNIDAVIAVILLKM
;
A
#
# COMPACT_ATOMS: atom_id res chain seq x y z
N ALA A 1 -15.60 -4.99 -4.70
CA ALA A 1 -16.08 -4.88 -6.09
C ALA A 1 -16.32 -6.26 -6.71
N GLN A 2 -15.38 -7.20 -6.66
CA GLN A 2 -15.56 -8.54 -7.26
C GLN A 2 -16.57 -9.39 -6.50
N GLY A 3 -16.58 -9.32 -5.18
CA GLY A 3 -17.61 -9.98 -4.37
C GLY A 3 -19.02 -9.48 -4.67
N SER A 4 -19.18 -8.19 -4.91
CA SER A 4 -20.47 -7.60 -5.31
C SER A 4 -20.92 -8.11 -6.68
N LYS A 5 -20.00 -8.24 -7.64
CA LYS A 5 -20.32 -8.81 -8.97
C LYS A 5 -20.75 -10.26 -8.88
N GLY A 6 -20.05 -11.07 -8.07
CA GLY A 6 -20.44 -12.46 -7.82
C GLY A 6 -21.83 -12.58 -7.21
N ALA A 7 -22.16 -11.72 -6.26
CA ALA A 7 -23.48 -11.71 -5.64
C ALA A 7 -24.60 -11.35 -6.65
N VAL A 8 -24.37 -10.34 -7.50
CA VAL A 8 -25.32 -9.97 -8.56
C VAL A 8 -25.48 -11.10 -9.58
N SER A 9 -24.39 -11.75 -9.98
CA SER A 9 -24.44 -12.88 -10.93
C SER A 9 -25.21 -14.08 -10.35
N ALA A 10 -25.12 -14.33 -9.05
CA ALA A 10 -25.81 -15.43 -8.39
C ALA A 10 -27.33 -15.21 -8.32
N ASP A 11 -27.77 -13.95 -8.26
CA ASP A 11 -29.21 -13.62 -8.23
C ASP A 11 -29.85 -13.57 -9.64
N GLY A 12 -29.00 -13.61 -10.70
CA GLY A 12 -29.45 -13.60 -12.10
C GLY A 12 -30.02 -12.26 -12.59
N PRO A 13 -30.41 -12.19 -13.86
CA PRO A 13 -30.91 -10.96 -14.48
C PRO A 13 -32.30 -10.56 -14.03
N GLU A 14 -33.03 -11.45 -13.35
CA GLU A 14 -34.41 -11.22 -12.92
C GLU A 14 -34.53 -10.24 -11.73
N MET A 15 -33.42 -9.95 -11.07
CA MET A 15 -33.38 -9.03 -9.93
C MET A 15 -32.30 -7.92 -10.13
N PRO A 16 -32.43 -7.11 -11.19
CA PRO A 16 -31.45 -6.06 -11.46
C PRO A 16 -31.45 -5.01 -10.33
N GLY A 17 -30.23 -4.67 -9.88
CA GLY A 17 -30.03 -3.66 -8.84
C GLY A 17 -30.25 -4.15 -7.40
N ARG A 18 -30.58 -5.40 -7.17
CA ARG A 18 -30.60 -5.98 -5.82
C ARG A 18 -29.29 -6.70 -5.54
N VAL A 19 -28.62 -6.29 -4.49
CA VAL A 19 -27.44 -6.97 -3.94
C VAL A 19 -27.81 -7.46 -2.55
N GLN A 20 -27.79 -8.77 -2.36
CA GLN A 20 -27.92 -9.34 -1.02
C GLN A 20 -26.60 -9.12 -0.27
N VAL A 21 -26.65 -8.31 0.79
CA VAL A 21 -25.45 -7.92 1.56
C VAL A 21 -24.67 -9.12 2.07
N ASN A 22 -25.36 -10.17 2.54
CA ASN A 22 -24.73 -11.40 2.99
C ASN A 22 -23.97 -12.11 1.87
N LYS A 23 -24.53 -12.21 0.67
CA LYS A 23 -23.84 -12.81 -0.49
C LYS A 23 -22.64 -11.96 -0.93
N ALA A 24 -22.81 -10.64 -0.95
CA ALA A 24 -21.72 -9.72 -1.26
C ALA A 24 -20.58 -9.85 -0.25
N PHE A 25 -20.89 -10.01 1.03
CA PHE A 25 -19.92 -10.19 2.10
C PHE A 25 -19.21 -11.55 2.02
N ILE A 26 -19.95 -12.63 1.78
CA ILE A 26 -19.36 -13.96 1.56
C ILE A 26 -18.45 -13.93 0.33
N GLY A 27 -18.91 -13.36 -0.79
CA GLY A 27 -18.09 -13.19 -1.99
C GLY A 27 -16.84 -12.35 -1.75
N PHE A 28 -16.91 -11.34 -0.89
CA PHE A 28 -15.73 -10.58 -0.45
C PHE A 28 -14.79 -11.47 0.37
N LEU A 29 -15.27 -12.19 1.36
CA LEU A 29 -14.45 -13.05 2.21
C LEU A 29 -13.77 -14.18 1.42
N THR A 30 -14.46 -14.77 0.45
CA THR A 30 -13.85 -15.82 -0.41
C THR A 30 -12.76 -15.29 -1.34
N HIS A 31 -12.75 -13.99 -1.61
CA HIS A 31 -11.70 -13.34 -2.39
C HIS A 31 -10.54 -12.81 -1.53
N THR A 32 -10.69 -12.77 -0.21
CA THR A 32 -9.60 -12.37 0.66
C THR A 32 -8.65 -13.54 0.91
N GLY A 33 -7.38 -13.28 0.86
CA GLY A 33 -6.35 -14.27 1.06
C GLY A 33 -4.98 -13.68 0.78
N PHE A 34 -3.97 -14.53 0.66
CA PHE A 34 -2.59 -14.08 0.47
C PHE A 34 -2.41 -13.19 -0.77
N ALA A 35 -3.10 -13.50 -1.87
CA ALA A 35 -3.04 -12.71 -3.10
C ALA A 35 -3.94 -11.45 -3.10
N HIS A 36 -4.95 -11.42 -2.23
CA HIS A 36 -5.89 -10.30 -2.12
C HIS A 36 -6.20 -10.02 -0.64
N GLY A 37 -5.63 -8.96 -0.09
CA GLY A 37 -5.76 -8.58 1.31
C GLY A 37 -4.58 -8.97 2.20
N GLY A 38 -3.64 -9.80 1.73
CA GLY A 38 -2.38 -10.12 2.43
C GLY A 38 -1.44 -8.93 2.56
N ASN A 39 -1.56 -7.95 1.68
CA ASN A 39 -0.75 -6.73 1.70
C ASN A 39 -0.78 -5.97 3.02
N GLY A 40 -1.87 -6.04 3.79
CA GLY A 40 -1.99 -5.38 5.09
C GLY A 40 -1.01 -5.94 6.12
N TYR A 41 -0.89 -7.27 6.18
CA TYR A 41 0.10 -7.92 7.05
C TYR A 41 1.53 -7.60 6.62
N GLU A 42 1.82 -7.72 5.33
CA GLU A 42 3.14 -7.40 4.78
C GLU A 42 3.52 -5.94 5.03
N ALA A 43 2.56 -5.02 4.88
CA ALA A 43 2.76 -3.61 5.15
C ALA A 43 3.04 -3.34 6.63
N ALA A 44 2.30 -3.96 7.54
CA ALA A 44 2.52 -3.83 8.97
C ALA A 44 3.90 -4.39 9.37
N ALA A 45 4.25 -5.59 8.91
CA ALA A 45 5.55 -6.19 9.17
C ALA A 45 6.71 -5.33 8.62
N PHE A 46 6.53 -4.80 7.41
CA PHE A 46 7.49 -3.90 6.80
C PHE A 46 7.69 -2.62 7.63
N LEU A 47 6.62 -1.96 8.03
CA LEU A 47 6.71 -0.73 8.83
C LEU A 47 7.32 -0.99 10.20
N ILE A 48 6.93 -2.06 10.88
CA ILE A 48 7.52 -2.46 12.16
C ILE A 48 9.04 -2.63 12.00
N GLU A 49 9.48 -3.33 10.95
CA GLU A 49 10.92 -3.51 10.70
C GLU A 49 11.65 -2.19 10.41
N GLN A 50 11.04 -1.27 9.65
CA GLN A 50 11.66 0.01 9.33
C GLN A 50 11.77 0.94 10.55
N PHE A 51 10.86 0.82 11.51
CA PHE A 51 10.78 1.76 12.64
C PHE A 51 11.22 1.17 13.99
N LYS A 52 11.53 -0.12 14.08
CA LYS A 52 11.84 -0.81 15.35
C LYS A 52 12.94 -0.13 16.18
N ASP A 53 13.94 0.46 15.53
CA ASP A 53 15.11 1.05 16.19
C ASP A 53 15.09 2.59 16.19
N THR A 54 13.99 3.20 15.75
CA THR A 54 13.89 4.66 15.60
C THR A 54 13.47 5.39 16.87
N GLY A 55 12.90 4.67 17.82
CA GLY A 55 12.31 5.25 19.04
C GLY A 55 10.97 5.95 18.81
N LEU A 56 10.36 5.81 17.63
CA LEU A 56 9.02 6.33 17.35
C LEU A 56 8.01 5.74 18.35
N LYS A 57 7.26 6.59 19.04
CA LYS A 57 6.32 6.16 20.10
C LYS A 57 4.86 6.11 19.64
N ALA A 58 4.52 6.90 18.63
CA ALA A 58 3.15 6.96 18.10
C ALA A 58 3.15 7.36 16.63
N ALA A 59 2.21 6.82 15.88
CA ALA A 59 2.07 7.10 14.45
C ALA A 59 1.74 8.57 14.14
N ASP A 60 1.16 9.31 15.07
CA ASP A 60 0.79 10.71 14.95
C ASP A 60 1.75 11.67 15.68
N ASP A 61 2.92 11.17 16.11
CA ASP A 61 3.95 12.00 16.75
C ASP A 61 4.51 13.02 15.76
N LYS A 62 4.13 14.27 15.93
CA LYS A 62 4.59 15.40 15.11
C LYS A 62 6.03 15.82 15.40
N ASN A 63 6.57 15.37 16.53
CA ASN A 63 7.91 15.76 17.01
C ASN A 63 8.89 14.58 16.99
N HIS A 64 8.64 13.58 16.12
CA HIS A 64 9.44 12.35 16.05
C HIS A 64 10.92 12.58 15.70
N GLY A 65 11.28 13.71 15.10
CA GLY A 65 12.66 14.07 14.76
C GLY A 65 13.34 13.17 13.70
N LEU A 66 12.60 12.27 13.06
CA LEU A 66 13.13 11.35 12.06
C LEU A 66 13.24 12.02 10.69
N ASP A 67 14.35 11.81 9.98
CA ASP A 67 14.48 12.16 8.57
C ASP A 67 13.93 11.01 7.71
N LEU A 68 12.63 11.07 7.45
CA LEU A 68 11.92 10.04 6.66
C LEU A 68 12.45 9.95 5.22
N ASP A 69 12.91 11.04 4.64
CA ASP A 69 13.46 11.06 3.28
C ASP A 69 14.83 10.37 3.23
N ALA A 70 15.69 10.60 4.21
CA ALA A 70 16.95 9.91 4.33
C ALA A 70 16.75 8.40 4.54
N MET A 71 15.86 8.02 5.47
CA MET A 71 15.51 6.62 5.72
C MET A 71 14.97 5.94 4.45
N ALA A 72 14.07 6.61 3.73
CA ALA A 72 13.50 6.09 2.50
C ALA A 72 14.53 5.96 1.38
N MET A 73 15.48 6.89 1.29
CA MET A 73 16.55 6.83 0.29
C MET A 73 17.51 5.68 0.58
N GLU A 74 17.89 5.48 1.84
CA GLU A 74 18.72 4.34 2.25
C GLU A 74 18.03 3.02 1.91
N TYR A 75 16.77 2.87 2.30
CA TYR A 75 15.98 1.70 1.97
C TYR A 75 15.90 1.47 0.45
N SER A 76 15.60 2.52 -0.32
CA SER A 76 15.46 2.41 -1.78
C SER A 76 16.74 1.98 -2.48
N ASN A 77 17.89 2.43 -2.00
CA ASN A 77 19.19 2.00 -2.52
C ASN A 77 19.47 0.53 -2.20
N LYS A 78 19.21 0.09 -0.97
CA LYS A 78 19.32 -1.33 -0.56
C LYS A 78 18.38 -2.20 -1.40
N TYR A 79 17.14 -1.77 -1.57
CA TYR A 79 16.16 -2.51 -2.37
C TYR A 79 16.54 -2.57 -3.85
N LYS A 80 17.13 -1.50 -4.40
CA LYS A 80 17.64 -1.51 -5.79
C LYS A 80 18.75 -2.55 -5.99
N ALA A 81 19.69 -2.63 -5.05
CA ALA A 81 20.76 -3.62 -5.08
C ALA A 81 20.20 -5.05 -4.97
N TYR A 82 19.34 -5.30 -3.99
CA TYR A 82 18.64 -6.57 -3.82
C TYR A 82 17.90 -7.00 -5.10
N LYS A 83 17.14 -6.10 -5.69
CA LYS A 83 16.40 -6.36 -6.94
C LYS A 83 17.32 -6.72 -8.11
N ALA A 84 18.48 -6.08 -8.20
CA ALA A 84 19.46 -6.37 -9.24
C ALA A 84 20.07 -7.77 -9.04
N GLU A 85 20.41 -8.11 -7.82
CA GLU A 85 20.93 -9.44 -7.43
C GLU A 85 19.91 -10.55 -7.75
N GLN A 86 18.66 -10.39 -7.32
CA GLN A 86 17.61 -11.38 -7.59
C GLN A 86 17.40 -11.60 -9.09
N LYS A 87 17.44 -10.55 -9.88
CA LYS A 87 17.35 -10.66 -11.34
C LYS A 87 18.58 -11.34 -11.96
N ALA A 88 19.78 -11.11 -11.43
CA ALA A 88 20.99 -11.73 -11.92
C ALA A 88 20.98 -13.27 -11.74
N ILE A 89 20.35 -13.76 -10.68
CA ILE A 89 20.17 -15.20 -10.43
C ILE A 89 18.89 -15.78 -11.07
N GLY A 90 18.18 -14.98 -11.88
CA GLY A 90 16.96 -15.41 -12.56
C GLY A 90 15.70 -15.48 -11.68
N ASN A 91 15.76 -15.03 -10.42
CA ASN A 91 14.59 -14.96 -9.56
C ASN A 91 13.72 -13.75 -9.93
N LEU A 92 12.57 -13.99 -10.56
CA LEU A 92 11.60 -12.95 -10.91
C LEU A 92 10.49 -12.76 -9.86
N GLU A 93 10.38 -13.69 -8.92
CA GLU A 93 9.40 -13.68 -7.81
C GLU A 93 10.01 -13.18 -6.50
N TYR A 94 10.90 -12.20 -6.60
CA TYR A 94 11.52 -11.58 -5.43
C TYR A 94 10.52 -10.71 -4.65
N ALA A 95 10.80 -10.52 -3.35
CA ALA A 95 9.98 -9.70 -2.46
C ALA A 95 9.85 -8.26 -3.00
N LYS A 96 8.63 -7.77 -3.05
CA LYS A 96 8.31 -6.39 -3.50
C LYS A 96 8.03 -5.53 -2.29
N VAL A 97 8.24 -4.23 -2.44
CA VAL A 97 7.82 -3.28 -1.40
C VAL A 97 6.29 -3.33 -1.28
N PRO A 98 5.75 -3.67 -0.10
CA PRO A 98 4.30 -3.84 0.05
C PRO A 98 3.57 -2.52 -0.17
N CYS A 99 2.35 -2.62 -0.67
CA CYS A 99 1.45 -1.48 -0.86
C CYS A 99 1.97 -0.35 -1.77
N ILE A 100 2.97 -0.64 -2.60
CA ILE A 100 3.45 0.27 -3.65
C ILE A 100 2.89 -0.18 -5.00
N ASN A 101 2.29 0.74 -5.71
CA ASN A 101 1.61 0.55 -7.01
C ASN A 101 0.30 -0.25 -6.93
N HIS A 102 -0.47 -0.11 -7.98
CA HIS A 102 -1.71 -0.85 -8.17
C HIS A 102 -1.84 -1.27 -9.64
N PRO A 103 -2.29 -2.49 -9.95
CA PRO A 103 -2.35 -2.99 -11.33
C PRO A 103 -3.14 -2.09 -12.29
N ILE A 104 -4.24 -1.50 -11.82
CA ILE A 104 -5.12 -0.63 -12.64
C ILE A 104 -4.47 0.73 -12.93
N PHE A 105 -3.64 1.24 -12.02
CA PHE A 105 -3.03 2.58 -12.13
C PHE A 105 -1.60 2.52 -12.64
N LYS A 106 -1.04 1.32 -12.78
CA LYS A 106 0.33 1.11 -13.25
C LYS A 106 0.49 1.55 -14.70
N GLY A 107 1.60 2.25 -14.98
CA GLY A 107 1.97 2.65 -16.36
C GLY A 107 1.28 3.90 -16.88
N LYS A 108 0.59 4.65 -16.03
CA LYS A 108 0.07 5.99 -16.37
C LYS A 108 1.12 7.06 -16.09
N ASP A 109 1.04 8.18 -16.80
CA ASP A 109 1.97 9.32 -16.63
C ASP A 109 1.98 9.84 -15.19
N VAL A 110 0.81 9.86 -14.56
CA VAL A 110 0.65 10.11 -13.13
C VAL A 110 0.19 8.80 -12.51
N ASN A 111 1.10 8.14 -11.83
CA ASN A 111 0.81 6.88 -11.15
C ASN A 111 0.33 7.17 -9.73
N PHE A 112 -0.97 7.31 -9.55
CA PHE A 112 -1.59 7.57 -8.26
C PHE A 112 -2.79 6.64 -8.03
N ASP A 113 -3.07 6.33 -6.79
CA ASP A 113 -4.32 5.67 -6.38
C ASP A 113 -5.31 6.76 -5.89
N PRO A 114 -6.41 7.00 -6.60
CA PRO A 114 -7.35 8.07 -6.23
C PRO A 114 -8.01 7.83 -4.87
N ARG A 115 -8.06 6.60 -4.40
CA ARG A 115 -8.61 6.24 -3.08
C ARG A 115 -7.66 6.69 -1.98
N GLU A 116 -6.36 6.43 -2.14
CA GLU A 116 -5.31 6.93 -1.24
C GLU A 116 -5.32 8.46 -1.21
N GLU A 117 -5.33 9.09 -2.36
CA GLU A 117 -5.33 10.55 -2.46
C GLU A 117 -6.53 11.17 -1.73
N PHE A 118 -7.72 10.59 -1.87
CA PHE A 118 -8.92 11.05 -1.17
C PHE A 118 -8.74 11.00 0.35
N VAL A 119 -8.28 9.87 0.89
CA VAL A 119 -8.10 9.72 2.34
C VAL A 119 -6.98 10.62 2.86
N ARG A 120 -5.88 10.74 2.13
CA ARG A 120 -4.78 11.65 2.48
C ARG A 120 -5.23 13.11 2.53
N LYS A 121 -6.04 13.56 1.57
CA LYS A 121 -6.65 14.90 1.59
C LYS A 121 -7.57 15.09 2.80
N LEU A 122 -8.36 14.07 3.13
CA LEU A 122 -9.23 14.08 4.30
C LEU A 122 -8.42 14.21 5.60
N PHE A 123 -7.33 13.44 5.75
CA PHE A 123 -6.43 13.51 6.90
C PHE A 123 -5.83 14.91 7.04
N LYS A 124 -5.29 15.44 5.95
CA LYS A 124 -4.73 16.79 5.91
C LYS A 124 -5.77 17.85 6.32
N GLY A 125 -6.99 17.76 5.81
CA GLY A 125 -8.10 18.69 6.13
C GLY A 125 -8.52 18.61 7.61
N LYS A 126 -8.31 17.48 8.26
CA LYS A 126 -8.60 17.27 9.69
C LYS A 126 -7.38 17.47 10.61
N GLY A 127 -6.22 17.81 10.08
CA GLY A 127 -4.99 17.95 10.84
C GLY A 127 -4.44 16.64 11.41
N ILE A 128 -4.87 15.50 10.84
CA ILE A 128 -4.39 14.16 11.23
C ILE A 128 -3.06 13.92 10.52
N GLY A 129 -1.98 13.74 11.29
CA GLY A 129 -0.68 13.27 10.82
C GLY A 129 -0.57 11.75 10.94
N ASN A 130 0.26 11.14 10.10
CA ASN A 130 0.64 9.73 10.25
C ASN A 130 2.03 9.52 9.66
N VAL A 131 3.01 9.30 10.53
CA VAL A 131 4.44 9.14 10.19
C VAL A 131 4.67 7.99 9.20
N PHE A 132 3.93 6.90 9.34
CA PHE A 132 4.05 5.74 8.44
C PHE A 132 3.54 6.05 7.03
N LEU A 133 2.44 6.81 6.92
CA LEU A 133 1.94 7.23 5.61
C LEU A 133 2.91 8.20 4.95
N ASP A 134 3.46 9.14 5.71
CA ASP A 134 4.47 10.08 5.23
C ASP A 134 5.73 9.32 4.77
N TYR A 135 6.15 8.30 5.51
CA TYR A 135 7.26 7.43 5.10
C TYR A 135 6.99 6.69 3.79
N TYR A 136 5.78 6.17 3.57
CA TYR A 136 5.42 5.56 2.29
C TYR A 136 5.55 6.55 1.13
N HIS A 137 5.15 7.80 1.32
CA HIS A 137 5.34 8.85 0.32
C HIS A 137 6.81 9.16 0.09
N SER A 138 7.62 9.21 1.15
CA SER A 138 9.08 9.35 1.04
C SER A 138 9.71 8.18 0.27
N ILE A 139 9.26 6.92 0.50
CA ILE A 139 9.72 5.74 -0.26
C ILE A 139 9.40 5.90 -1.76
N VAL A 140 8.18 6.28 -2.11
CA VAL A 140 7.80 6.47 -3.52
C VAL A 140 8.73 7.49 -4.19
N ASN A 141 8.97 8.62 -3.54
CA ASN A 141 9.87 9.67 -4.03
C ASN A 141 11.33 9.18 -4.14
N ALA A 142 11.80 8.47 -3.11
CA ALA A 142 13.16 7.93 -3.08
C ALA A 142 13.38 6.86 -4.16
N MET A 143 12.43 5.94 -4.34
CA MET A 143 12.50 4.92 -5.38
C MET A 143 12.53 5.53 -6.79
N PHE A 144 11.78 6.60 -7.00
CA PHE A 144 11.81 7.35 -8.25
C PHE A 144 13.17 8.02 -8.46
N LYS A 145 13.68 8.75 -7.47
CA LYS A 145 14.99 9.40 -7.52
C LYS A 145 16.14 8.39 -7.70
N ALA A 146 16.09 7.28 -7.00
CA ALA A 146 17.10 6.20 -7.10
C ALA A 146 16.99 5.39 -8.40
N LYS A 147 15.98 5.65 -9.23
CA LYS A 147 15.73 4.90 -10.49
C LYS A 147 15.67 3.39 -10.26
N VAL A 148 14.91 2.96 -9.24
CA VAL A 148 14.70 1.53 -8.93
C VAL A 148 13.96 0.83 -10.07
N SER A 149 13.13 1.55 -10.82
CA SER A 149 12.44 1.10 -12.03
C SER A 149 12.17 2.29 -12.95
N LYS A 150 11.79 1.98 -14.19
CA LYS A 150 11.34 3.00 -15.15
C LYS A 150 9.93 3.52 -14.87
N ASN A 151 9.17 2.84 -14.01
CA ASN A 151 7.80 3.21 -13.69
C ASN A 151 7.77 4.29 -12.61
N VAL A 152 6.77 5.14 -12.67
CA VAL A 152 6.40 6.02 -11.56
C VAL A 152 5.75 5.16 -10.48
N TYR A 153 6.08 5.42 -9.25
CA TYR A 153 5.51 4.70 -8.10
C TYR A 153 4.36 5.48 -7.47
N CYS A 154 3.42 4.77 -6.87
CA CYS A 154 2.38 5.37 -6.04
C CYS A 154 2.15 4.55 -4.77
N VAL A 155 1.67 5.20 -3.74
CA VAL A 155 1.13 4.54 -2.54
C VAL A 155 -0.29 4.09 -2.86
N ASN A 156 -0.60 2.81 -2.64
CA ASN A 156 -1.96 2.33 -2.86
C ASN A 156 -2.81 2.42 -1.59
N ILE A 157 -4.12 2.21 -1.73
CA ILE A 157 -5.07 2.31 -0.60
C ILE A 157 -4.78 1.30 0.51
N ASP A 158 -4.18 0.17 0.21
CA ASP A 158 -3.88 -0.86 1.22
C ASP A 158 -2.86 -0.34 2.25
N ALA A 159 -1.92 0.54 1.83
CA ALA A 159 -1.02 1.23 2.74
C ALA A 159 -1.80 2.09 3.75
N VAL A 160 -2.79 2.85 3.27
CA VAL A 160 -3.62 3.70 4.15
C VAL A 160 -4.37 2.87 5.18
N ILE A 161 -4.94 1.75 4.76
CA ILE A 161 -5.64 0.83 5.67
C ILE A 161 -4.66 0.28 6.70
N ALA A 162 -3.49 -0.19 6.27
CA ALA A 162 -2.48 -0.73 7.16
C ALA A 162 -2.01 0.29 8.21
N VAL A 163 -1.70 1.53 7.81
CA VAL A 163 -1.21 2.57 8.76
C VAL A 163 -2.28 3.08 9.71
N ILE A 164 -3.57 3.02 9.34
CA ILE A 164 -4.67 3.35 10.25
C ILE A 164 -4.81 2.29 11.33
N LEU A 165 -4.65 1.02 10.98
CA LEU A 165 -4.81 -0.11 11.89
C LEU A 165 -3.55 -0.40 12.71
N LEU A 166 -2.39 0.03 12.24
CA LEU A 166 -1.12 -0.14 12.94
C LEU A 166 -1.03 0.88 14.08
N LYS A 167 -1.36 0.43 15.29
CA LYS A 167 -1.18 1.22 16.52
C LYS A 167 0.14 0.80 17.16
N MET A 168 0.99 1.75 17.35
CA MET A 168 2.21 1.58 18.15
C MET A 168 2.00 2.17 19.55
#